data_2365e5cbc5f7993593cc2496eff31e8c
#
_entry.id   2365e5cbc5f7993593cc2496eff31e8c
#
_cell.length_a   1.000
_cell.length_b   1.000
_cell.length_c   1.000
_cell.angle_alpha   90.00
_cell.angle_beta   90.00
_cell.angle_gamma   90.00
#
_symmetry.space_group_name_H-M   'P 1'
#
loop_
_entity.id
_entity.type
_entity.pdbx_description
1 polymer ?
#
loop_
_entity_poly.entity_id
_entity_poly.type
_entity_poly.pdbx_seq_one_letter_code
_entity_poly.pdbx_strand_id
1 'polypeptide(L)'
;MKKILLTLWVLGCAGSNTAFASVEQYVAAVDQISAQYKQDSRNFFSGLNAQQASFTPQQQSQYCAMVGRYIDRLYQAADQNRESLDRQFRQMTKQDVINQVMSSKEMLILKKYNIQCNF
;
A
#
# COMPACT_ATOMS: atom_id res chain seq x y z
N MET A 1 -25.23 -45.13 -24.68
CA MET A 1 -25.15 -44.83 -24.25
C MET A 1 -25.05 -44.16 -23.37
N LYS A 2 -24.97 -43.74 -22.88
CA LYS A 2 -24.80 -43.15 -22.16
C LYS A 2 -24.33 -42.23 -21.76
N LYS A 3 -24.32 -41.70 -21.45
CA LYS A 3 -23.88 -40.97 -21.09
C LYS A 3 -23.89 -40.02 -20.54
N ILE A 4 -23.87 -39.53 -20.21
CA ILE A 4 -23.86 -38.73 -19.71
C ILE A 4 -23.75 -38.00 -19.01
N LEU A 5 -23.69 -37.63 -18.64
CA LEU A 5 -23.59 -36.95 -17.97
C LEU A 5 -23.19 -36.23 -17.34
N LEU A 6 -23.10 -35.88 -16.95
CA LEU A 6 -22.64 -35.33 -16.34
C LEU A 6 -22.50 -34.29 -15.98
N THR A 7 -22.19 -33.87 -15.76
CA THR A 7 -22.03 -32.90 -15.64
C THR A 7 -22.34 -32.11 -14.76
N LEU A 8 -22.50 -31.74 -14.41
CA LEU A 8 -22.86 -31.02 -13.74
C LEU A 8 -22.39 -30.47 -12.85
N TRP A 9 -21.98 -30.21 -12.57
CA TRP A 9 -21.57 -29.78 -11.81
C TRP A 9 -21.23 -28.80 -11.33
N VAL A 10 -20.97 -28.51 -11.06
CA VAL A 10 -20.56 -27.76 -10.70
C VAL A 10 -20.76 -26.82 -10.14
N LEU A 11 -20.81 -26.37 -9.94
CA LEU A 11 -21.04 -25.53 -9.59
C LEU A 11 -21.03 -24.95 -8.60
N GLY A 12 -21.05 -24.64 -8.25
CA GLY A 12 -21.32 -23.98 -7.37
C GLY A 12 -20.57 -23.44 -6.45
N CYS A 13 -19.96 -23.39 -6.09
CA CYS A 13 -19.22 -22.94 -5.13
C CYS A 13 -18.96 -21.61 -5.15
N ALA A 14 -19.35 -21.14 -5.98
CA ALA A 14 -19.00 -19.90 -6.10
C ALA A 14 -19.43 -19.01 -5.12
N GLY A 15 -19.18 -17.99 -4.93
CA GLY A 15 -19.80 -16.98 -4.26
C GLY A 15 -19.73 -16.93 -2.82
N SER A 16 -19.53 -17.91 -2.19
CA SER A 16 -19.66 -17.87 -0.76
C SER A 16 -18.53 -17.13 -0.09
N ASN A 17 -17.45 -16.83 -0.74
CA ASN A 17 -16.30 -16.28 -0.06
C ASN A 17 -15.93 -14.90 -0.54
N THR A 18 -16.89 -14.10 -0.92
CA THR A 18 -16.62 -12.77 -1.41
C THR A 18 -15.95 -11.89 -0.36
N ALA A 19 -16.34 -12.03 0.92
CA ALA A 19 -15.72 -11.26 1.98
C ALA A 19 -14.25 -11.62 2.15
N PHE A 20 -13.92 -12.89 2.11
CA PHE A 20 -12.54 -13.32 2.19
C PHE A 20 -11.74 -12.88 0.98
N ALA A 21 -12.33 -12.96 -0.21
CA ALA A 21 -11.68 -12.50 -1.42
C ALA A 21 -11.35 -11.02 -1.34
N SER A 22 -12.23 -10.21 -0.76
CA SER A 22 -12.00 -8.78 -0.64
C SER A 22 -10.91 -8.46 0.39
N VAL A 23 -10.86 -9.20 1.50
CA VAL A 23 -9.79 -9.06 2.47
C VAL A 23 -8.47 -9.46 1.84
N GLU A 24 -8.45 -10.56 1.09
CA GLU A 24 -7.25 -10.99 0.40
C GLU A 24 -6.82 -9.97 -0.66
N GLN A 25 -7.76 -9.37 -1.35
CA GLN A 25 -7.47 -8.31 -2.30
C GLN A 25 -6.84 -7.11 -1.63
N TYR A 26 -7.35 -6.74 -0.45
CA TYR A 26 -6.77 -5.63 0.31
C TYR A 26 -5.33 -5.95 0.71
N VAL A 27 -5.09 -7.13 1.26
CA VAL A 27 -3.74 -7.55 1.68
C VAL A 27 -2.80 -7.56 0.47
N ALA A 28 -3.25 -8.12 -0.65
CA ALA A 28 -2.45 -8.15 -1.86
C ALA A 28 -2.13 -6.74 -2.37
N ALA A 29 -3.10 -5.85 -2.31
CA ALA A 29 -2.91 -4.47 -2.73
C ALA A 29 -1.87 -3.78 -1.84
N VAL A 30 -1.97 -3.95 -0.52
CA VAL A 30 -1.00 -3.38 0.42
C VAL A 30 0.40 -3.92 0.14
N ASP A 31 0.52 -5.22 -0.12
CA ASP A 31 1.81 -5.83 -0.42
C ASP A 31 2.41 -5.25 -1.70
N GLN A 32 1.61 -5.07 -2.73
CA GLN A 32 2.07 -4.49 -3.98
C GLN A 32 2.49 -3.03 -3.81
N ILE A 33 1.69 -2.28 -3.05
CA ILE A 33 1.97 -0.87 -2.78
C ILE A 33 3.28 -0.74 -2.00
N SER A 34 3.48 -1.59 -1.01
CA SER A 34 4.70 -1.60 -0.21
C SER A 34 5.92 -1.99 -1.04
N ALA A 35 5.77 -2.99 -1.92
CA ALA A 35 6.84 -3.40 -2.81
C ALA A 35 7.21 -2.29 -3.78
N GLN A 36 6.23 -1.60 -4.31
CA GLN A 36 6.48 -0.47 -5.21
C GLN A 36 7.21 0.66 -4.48
N TYR A 37 6.78 0.96 -3.26
CA TYR A 37 7.45 1.99 -2.47
C TYR A 37 8.93 1.62 -2.23
N LYS A 38 9.19 0.36 -1.88
CA LYS A 38 10.57 -0.08 -1.66
C LYS A 38 11.41 0.04 -2.92
N GLN A 39 10.84 -0.29 -4.06
CA GLN A 39 11.55 -0.15 -5.34
C GLN A 39 11.82 1.31 -5.67
N ASP A 40 10.81 2.17 -5.51
CA ASP A 40 10.95 3.60 -5.75
C ASP A 40 12.00 4.20 -4.82
N SER A 41 12.00 3.77 -3.56
CA SER A 41 12.95 4.22 -2.56
C SER A 41 14.38 3.81 -2.93
N ARG A 42 14.59 2.57 -3.36
CA ARG A 42 15.91 2.11 -3.80
C ARG A 42 16.39 2.91 -4.99
N ASN A 43 15.52 3.15 -5.96
CA ASN A 43 15.88 3.92 -7.15
C ASN A 43 16.25 5.35 -6.77
N PHE A 44 15.50 5.94 -5.87
CA PHE A 44 15.77 7.29 -5.40
C PHE A 44 17.15 7.36 -4.74
N PHE A 45 17.41 6.45 -3.78
CA PHE A 45 18.66 6.48 -3.03
C PHE A 45 19.87 6.12 -3.88
N SER A 46 19.69 5.32 -4.92
CA SER A 46 20.79 4.98 -5.81
C SER A 46 21.25 6.19 -6.62
N GLY A 47 20.41 7.20 -6.76
CA GLY A 47 20.77 8.43 -7.46
C GLY A 47 21.39 9.49 -6.58
N LEU A 48 21.50 9.25 -5.27
CA LEU A 48 22.11 10.22 -4.38
C LEU A 48 23.62 10.03 -4.34
N ASN A 49 24.32 11.14 -4.06
CA ASN A 49 25.75 11.09 -3.81
C ASN A 49 25.99 10.45 -2.44
N ALA A 50 26.88 9.47 -2.39
CA ALA A 50 27.14 8.71 -1.18
C ALA A 50 27.62 9.56 -0.01
N GLN A 51 28.25 10.70 -0.30
CA GLN A 51 28.78 11.58 0.73
C GLN A 51 27.79 12.69 1.13
N GLN A 52 26.62 12.68 0.54
CA GLN A 52 25.62 13.70 0.76
C GLN A 52 24.98 13.54 2.14
N ALA A 53 25.08 14.57 2.97
CA ALA A 53 24.56 14.51 4.33
C ALA A 53 23.08 14.94 4.42
N SER A 54 22.58 15.64 3.42
CA SER A 54 21.21 16.11 3.38
C SER A 54 20.72 16.13 1.94
N PHE A 55 19.41 16.22 1.78
CA PHE A 55 18.82 16.31 0.44
C PHE A 55 18.85 17.75 -0.05
N THR A 56 18.98 17.90 -1.36
CA THR A 56 18.71 19.20 -1.98
C THR A 56 17.21 19.48 -1.88
N PRO A 57 16.76 20.76 -2.02
CA PRO A 57 15.34 21.06 -2.05
C PRO A 57 14.57 20.25 -3.09
N GLN A 58 15.14 20.03 -4.25
CA GLN A 58 14.52 19.23 -5.30
C GLN A 58 14.39 17.76 -4.88
N GLN A 59 15.43 17.21 -4.29
CA GLN A 59 15.39 15.83 -3.80
C GLN A 59 14.39 15.66 -2.67
N GLN A 60 14.29 16.65 -1.78
CA GLN A 60 13.31 16.63 -0.72
C GLN A 60 11.90 16.61 -1.30
N SER A 61 11.63 17.45 -2.28
CA SER A 61 10.34 17.50 -2.96
C SER A 61 10.01 16.17 -3.62
N GLN A 62 10.98 15.57 -4.30
CA GLN A 62 10.79 14.28 -4.96
C GLN A 62 10.51 13.17 -3.96
N TYR A 63 11.24 13.14 -2.85
CA TYR A 63 11.04 12.12 -1.84
C TYR A 63 9.69 12.27 -1.15
N CYS A 64 9.32 13.51 -0.80
CA CYS A 64 8.02 13.77 -0.19
C CYS A 64 6.87 13.40 -1.14
N ALA A 65 7.02 13.65 -2.43
CA ALA A 65 6.03 13.23 -3.42
C ALA A 65 5.91 11.70 -3.48
N MET A 66 7.03 11.00 -3.39
CA MET A 66 7.04 9.54 -3.38
C MET A 66 6.30 8.97 -2.16
N VAL A 67 6.58 9.53 -0.98
CA VAL A 67 5.89 9.13 0.25
C VAL A 67 4.41 9.46 0.17
N GLY A 68 4.08 10.63 -0.38
CA GLY A 68 2.68 11.04 -0.58
C GLY A 68 1.91 10.07 -1.46
N ARG A 69 2.52 9.60 -2.55
CA ARG A 69 1.88 8.58 -3.41
C ARG A 69 1.68 7.28 -2.66
N TYR A 70 2.63 6.88 -1.85
CA TYR A 70 2.51 5.67 -1.04
C TYR A 70 1.32 5.78 -0.08
N ILE A 71 1.21 6.91 0.62
CA ILE A 71 0.10 7.18 1.53
C ILE A 71 -1.23 7.14 0.78
N ASP A 72 -1.31 7.83 -0.35
CA ASP A 72 -2.54 7.89 -1.14
C ASP A 72 -2.99 6.50 -1.61
N ARG A 73 -2.05 5.69 -2.06
CA ARG A 73 -2.36 4.34 -2.52
C ARG A 73 -2.83 3.45 -1.38
N LEU A 74 -2.20 3.55 -0.21
CA LEU A 74 -2.64 2.80 0.96
C LEU A 74 -4.05 3.20 1.38
N TYR A 75 -4.33 4.49 1.38
CA TYR A 75 -5.66 4.98 1.72
C TYR A 75 -6.69 4.49 0.69
N GLN A 76 -6.39 4.57 -0.59
CA GLN A 76 -7.29 4.10 -1.64
C GLN A 76 -7.58 2.61 -1.49
N ALA A 77 -6.56 1.81 -1.18
CA ALA A 77 -6.75 0.38 -0.98
C ALA A 77 -7.71 0.11 0.17
N ALA A 78 -7.57 0.84 1.29
CA ALA A 78 -8.48 0.71 2.40
C ALA A 78 -9.88 1.17 2.04
N ASP A 79 -9.98 2.30 1.34
CA ASP A 79 -11.26 2.88 0.95
C ASP A 79 -12.05 1.97 0.03
N GLN A 80 -11.38 1.32 -0.91
CA GLN A 80 -12.02 0.42 -1.85
C GLN A 80 -12.48 -0.89 -1.22
N ASN A 81 -11.94 -1.22 -0.06
CA ASN A 81 -12.23 -2.49 0.60
C ASN A 81 -12.86 -2.34 1.98
N ARG A 82 -13.40 -1.17 2.29
CA ARG A 82 -13.91 -0.86 3.63
C ARG A 82 -14.89 -1.88 4.17
N GLU A 83 -15.81 -2.33 3.33
CA GLU A 83 -16.85 -3.25 3.76
C GLU A 83 -16.30 -4.61 4.19
N SER A 84 -15.14 -4.96 3.70
CA SER A 84 -14.51 -6.23 4.03
C SER A 84 -13.52 -6.14 5.18
N LEU A 85 -13.25 -4.95 5.68
CA LEU A 85 -12.29 -4.74 6.75
C LEU A 85 -12.97 -4.84 8.11
N ASP A 86 -12.18 -5.13 9.14
CA ASP A 86 -12.66 -5.13 10.50
C ASP A 86 -13.18 -3.75 10.87
N ARG A 87 -14.09 -3.73 11.83
CA ARG A 87 -14.78 -2.51 12.23
C ARG A 87 -13.81 -1.35 12.48
N GLN A 88 -12.70 -1.63 13.15
CA GLN A 88 -11.74 -0.59 13.49
C GLN A 88 -11.09 0.03 12.26
N PHE A 89 -11.03 -0.69 11.13
CA PHE A 89 -10.42 -0.18 9.91
C PHE A 89 -11.44 0.42 8.94
N ARG A 90 -12.74 0.22 9.19
CA ARG A 90 -13.76 0.75 8.28
C ARG A 90 -13.84 2.26 8.30
N GLN A 91 -13.42 2.87 9.41
CA GLN A 91 -13.46 4.32 9.56
C GLN A 91 -12.10 4.96 9.40
N MET A 92 -11.15 4.22 8.86
CA MET A 92 -9.80 4.74 8.66
C MET A 92 -9.82 5.97 7.77
N THR A 93 -9.23 7.05 8.25
CA THR A 93 -9.12 8.29 7.48
C THR A 93 -7.75 8.36 6.83
N LYS A 94 -7.60 9.31 5.91
CA LYS A 94 -6.29 9.55 5.32
C LYS A 94 -5.28 9.96 6.39
N GLN A 95 -5.71 10.74 7.38
CA GLN A 95 -4.83 11.16 8.47
C GLN A 95 -4.34 9.95 9.27
N ASP A 96 -5.18 8.95 9.47
CA ASP A 96 -4.77 7.71 10.14
C ASP A 96 -3.67 7.01 9.36
N VAL A 97 -3.79 6.96 8.04
CA VAL A 97 -2.77 6.36 7.18
C VAL A 97 -1.48 7.16 7.26
N ILE A 98 -1.57 8.49 7.20
CA ILE A 98 -0.40 9.36 7.34
C ILE A 98 0.32 9.07 8.65
N ASN A 99 -0.40 9.02 9.75
CA ASN A 99 0.17 8.77 11.07
C ASN A 99 0.85 7.41 11.13
N GLN A 100 0.23 6.40 10.53
CA GLN A 100 0.77 5.05 10.49
C GLN A 100 2.07 4.99 9.70
N VAL A 101 2.08 5.58 8.52
CA VAL A 101 3.26 5.60 7.65
C VAL A 101 4.39 6.40 8.31
N MET A 102 4.08 7.56 8.85
CA MET A 102 5.11 8.44 9.43
C MET A 102 5.70 7.86 10.71
N SER A 103 4.99 6.93 11.36
CA SER A 103 5.49 6.26 12.56
C SER A 103 6.28 5.00 12.25
N SER A 104 6.36 4.60 10.99
CA SER A 104 7.02 3.36 10.60
C SER A 104 8.54 3.51 10.63
N LYS A 105 9.22 2.38 10.71
CA LYS A 105 10.69 2.36 10.71
C LYS A 105 11.27 2.89 9.40
N GLU A 106 10.56 2.69 8.31
CA GLU A 106 11.00 3.17 7.00
C GLU A 106 11.12 4.69 6.97
N MET A 107 10.38 5.38 7.82
CA MET A 107 10.39 6.85 7.85
C MET A 107 11.45 7.43 8.78
N LEU A 108 12.25 6.59 9.45
CA LEU A 108 13.40 7.10 10.20
C LEU A 108 14.39 7.84 9.33
N ILE A 109 14.37 7.53 8.03
CA ILE A 109 15.21 8.21 7.06
C ILE A 109 14.93 9.70 7.00
N LEU A 110 13.68 10.10 7.25
CA LEU A 110 13.31 11.52 7.27
C LEU A 110 14.05 12.26 8.37
N LYS A 111 14.19 11.62 9.53
CA LYS A 111 14.94 12.22 10.63
C LYS A 111 16.42 12.28 10.32
N LYS A 112 16.94 11.22 9.71
CA LYS A 112 18.36 11.14 9.37
C LYS A 112 18.79 12.29 8.46
N TYR A 113 17.95 12.61 7.47
CA TYR A 113 18.27 13.66 6.51
C TYR A 113 17.56 14.98 6.80
N ASN A 114 16.92 15.07 7.97
CA ASN A 114 16.21 16.29 8.40
C ASN A 114 15.19 16.77 7.37
N ILE A 115 14.37 15.82 6.90
CA ILE A 115 13.36 16.09 5.88
C ILE A 115 12.01 16.28 6.55
N GLN A 116 11.28 17.31 6.15
CA GLN A 116 9.92 17.54 6.58
C GLN A 116 9.00 17.51 5.37
N CYS A 117 8.01 16.63 5.43
CA CYS A 117 7.00 16.52 4.38
C CYS A 117 5.65 16.93 4.94
N ASN A 118 4.89 17.67 4.16
CA ASN A 118 3.53 18.07 4.51
C ASN A 118 2.55 17.29 3.66
N PHE A 119 1.68 16.54 4.31
CA PHE A 119 0.67 15.73 3.61
C PHE A 119 -0.74 16.16 3.95
#